data_7993da49270b3273048bb6c062ef1ab6
#
_entry.id   7993da49270b3273048bb6c062ef1ab6
#
_cell.length_a   1.000
_cell.length_b   1.000
_cell.length_c   1.000
_cell.angle_alpha   90.00
_cell.angle_beta   90.00
_cell.angle_gamma   90.00
#
_symmetry.space_group_name_H-M   'P 1'
#
loop_
_entity.id
_entity.type
_entity.pdbx_description
1 polymer ?
#
loop_
_entity_poly.entity_id
_entity_poly.type
_entity_poly.pdbx_seq_one_letter_code
_entity_poly.pdbx_strand_id
1 'polypeptide(L)'
;MKGEIDIMKKVELLFDTIRSPYDIAHIIQVANAIDCVIYTAGKNSIPFDIPKVVSKVKSWNITGKVKEIHYDTFDEAIADLRSKGKYLIGTSGNTNKIFYDLDLPDDKDIVVVFGTETSGLTLTKQEMLDETIKLPMDKSKVDFLTLPVAVSAIAYELYRKYNFE
;
A
#
# COMPACT_ATOMS: atom_id res chain seq x y z
N MET A 1 -1.51 10.94 22.53
CA MET A 1 -0.87 11.05 21.22
C MET A 1 0.63 11.04 21.35
N LYS A 2 1.30 10.44 20.44
CA LYS A 2 2.76 10.52 20.37
C LYS A 2 3.17 11.99 20.19
N GLY A 3 4.27 12.39 20.82
CA GLY A 3 4.60 13.80 20.91
C GLY A 3 4.87 14.45 19.57
N GLU A 4 5.82 13.95 18.81
CA GLU A 4 6.30 14.62 17.62
C GLU A 4 6.08 13.77 16.36
N ILE A 5 5.74 14.43 15.26
CA ILE A 5 5.40 13.76 13.99
C ILE A 5 6.58 12.97 13.45
N ASP A 6 7.81 13.48 13.57
CA ASP A 6 9.01 12.83 13.02
C ASP A 6 9.38 11.54 13.75
N ILE A 7 8.84 11.29 14.94
CA ILE A 7 9.04 10.02 15.65
C ILE A 7 7.90 9.03 15.43
N MET A 8 6.86 9.40 14.68
CA MET A 8 5.78 8.49 14.33
C MET A 8 6.26 7.43 13.34
N LYS A 9 5.86 6.18 13.57
CA LYS A 9 6.17 5.09 12.67
C LYS A 9 5.35 5.23 11.38
N LYS A 10 6.03 5.13 10.24
CA LYS A 10 5.40 5.31 8.93
C LYS A 10 4.80 4.00 8.42
N VAL A 11 3.68 4.11 7.71
CA VAL A 11 3.10 3.03 6.96
C VAL A 11 3.82 2.93 5.61
N GLU A 12 4.18 1.72 5.20
CA GLU A 12 4.89 1.46 3.95
C GLU A 12 4.03 0.61 3.02
N LEU A 13 3.87 1.06 1.79
CA LEU A 13 2.98 0.44 0.80
C LEU A 13 3.75 0.18 -0.50
N LEU A 14 3.55 -1.00 -1.09
CA LEU A 14 4.10 -1.37 -2.40
C LEU A 14 2.96 -1.67 -3.36
N PHE A 15 3.01 -1.05 -4.54
CA PHE A 15 2.02 -1.23 -5.60
C PHE A 15 2.64 -1.95 -6.78
N ASP A 16 2.09 -3.10 -7.14
CA ASP A 16 2.52 -3.86 -8.30
C ASP A 16 1.75 -3.39 -9.54
N THR A 17 2.45 -2.72 -10.45
CA THR A 17 1.93 -2.31 -11.76
C THR A 17 0.66 -1.46 -11.68
N ILE A 18 0.75 -0.34 -10.98
CA ILE A 18 -0.36 0.60 -10.90
C ILE A 18 -0.46 1.43 -12.18
N ARG A 19 -1.65 1.50 -12.79
CA ARG A 19 -1.85 2.13 -14.09
C ARG A 19 -3.03 3.11 -14.15
N SER A 20 -3.74 3.30 -13.07
CA SER A 20 -4.87 4.25 -13.04
C SER A 20 -4.42 5.58 -12.43
N PRO A 21 -4.37 6.67 -13.21
CA PRO A 21 -4.07 8.00 -12.66
C PRO A 21 -5.06 8.43 -11.58
N TYR A 22 -6.33 8.03 -11.70
CA TYR A 22 -7.35 8.29 -10.69
C TYR A 22 -6.98 7.63 -9.35
N ASP A 23 -6.62 6.35 -9.39
CA ASP A 23 -6.22 5.62 -8.18
C ASP A 23 -4.95 6.21 -7.57
N ILE A 24 -3.98 6.56 -8.41
CA ILE A 24 -2.73 7.18 -7.95
C ILE A 24 -3.00 8.48 -7.20
N ALA A 25 -3.87 9.35 -7.74
CA ALA A 25 -4.20 10.62 -7.08
C ALA A 25 -4.81 10.39 -5.69
N HIS A 26 -5.72 9.42 -5.55
CA HIS A 26 -6.31 9.08 -4.26
C HIS A 26 -5.30 8.47 -3.29
N ILE A 27 -4.37 7.67 -3.79
CA ILE A 27 -3.29 7.11 -2.96
C ILE A 27 -2.37 8.22 -2.46
N ILE A 28 -2.04 9.20 -3.31
CA ILE A 28 -1.24 10.37 -2.91
C ILE A 28 -1.94 11.14 -1.79
N GLN A 29 -3.26 11.26 -1.84
CA GLN A 29 -4.02 11.90 -0.77
C GLN A 29 -3.79 11.21 0.57
N VAL A 30 -3.93 9.89 0.63
CA VAL A 30 -3.69 9.11 1.85
C VAL A 30 -2.23 9.21 2.29
N ALA A 31 -1.31 9.08 1.34
CA ALA A 31 0.12 9.13 1.63
C ALA A 31 0.56 10.46 2.24
N ASN A 32 -0.04 11.58 1.81
CA ASN A 32 0.22 12.88 2.42
C ASN A 32 -0.44 13.00 3.80
N ALA A 33 -1.66 12.47 3.96
CA ALA A 33 -2.41 12.60 5.20
C ALA A 33 -1.69 11.94 6.39
N ILE A 34 -1.05 10.79 6.18
CA ILE A 34 -0.39 10.02 7.24
C ILE A 34 1.08 9.71 6.93
N ASP A 35 1.67 10.42 5.98
CA ASP A 35 3.09 10.33 5.63
C ASP A 35 3.56 8.90 5.33
N CYS A 36 2.95 8.26 4.35
CA CYS A 36 3.32 6.90 3.93
C CYS A 36 4.61 6.89 3.10
N VAL A 37 5.34 5.78 3.20
CA VAL A 37 6.41 5.45 2.26
C VAL A 37 5.79 4.67 1.10
N ILE A 38 6.04 5.11 -0.13
CA ILE A 38 5.46 4.51 -1.33
C ILE A 38 6.53 3.85 -2.17
N TYR A 39 6.34 2.55 -2.41
CA TYR A 39 7.11 1.77 -3.36
C TYR A 39 6.22 1.38 -4.53
N THR A 40 6.78 1.35 -5.73
CA THR A 40 6.10 0.84 -6.92
C THR A 40 6.99 -0.18 -7.63
N ALA A 41 6.37 -1.11 -8.34
CA ALA A 41 7.08 -2.12 -9.12
C ALA A 41 6.40 -2.33 -10.46
N GLY A 42 7.21 -2.63 -11.48
CA GLY A 42 6.72 -2.95 -12.82
C GLY A 42 7.02 -1.85 -13.83
N LYS A 43 7.53 -2.27 -15.00
CA LYS A 43 7.90 -1.34 -16.08
C LYS A 43 6.71 -0.58 -16.65
N ASN A 44 5.51 -1.18 -16.55
CA ASN A 44 4.29 -0.58 -17.08
C ASN A 44 3.54 0.27 -16.05
N SER A 45 4.07 0.41 -14.82
CA SER A 45 3.49 1.31 -13.84
C SER A 45 3.55 2.75 -14.31
N ILE A 46 2.48 3.50 -14.06
CA ILE A 46 2.46 4.94 -14.32
C ILE A 46 3.18 5.64 -13.18
N PRO A 47 4.15 6.52 -13.47
CA PRO A 47 4.80 7.33 -12.42
C PRO A 47 3.78 8.21 -11.69
N PHE A 48 4.01 8.43 -10.40
CA PHE A 48 3.11 9.21 -9.55
C PHE A 48 3.12 10.71 -9.88
N ASP A 49 4.11 11.19 -10.62
CA ASP A 49 4.29 12.61 -10.94
C ASP A 49 3.90 13.01 -12.36
N ILE A 50 3.12 12.19 -13.07
CA ILE A 50 2.65 12.59 -14.40
C ILE A 50 1.71 13.82 -14.27
N PRO A 51 1.67 14.70 -15.30
CA PRO A 51 0.89 15.94 -15.22
C PRO A 51 -0.58 15.77 -14.83
N LYS A 52 -1.22 14.73 -15.33
CA LYS A 52 -2.62 14.44 -15.02
C LYS A 52 -2.84 14.18 -13.53
N VAL A 53 -1.95 13.43 -12.90
CA VAL A 53 -2.01 13.15 -11.46
C VAL A 53 -1.70 14.41 -10.66
N VAL A 54 -0.63 15.12 -11.01
CA VAL A 54 -0.22 16.36 -10.33
C VAL A 54 -1.35 17.38 -10.35
N SER A 55 -1.99 17.57 -11.51
CA SER A 55 -3.11 18.50 -11.67
C SER A 55 -4.29 18.13 -10.77
N LYS A 56 -4.63 16.84 -10.70
CA LYS A 56 -5.74 16.39 -9.86
C LYS A 56 -5.47 16.59 -8.37
N VAL A 57 -4.28 16.23 -7.93
CA VAL A 57 -3.85 16.40 -6.53
C VAL A 57 -3.88 17.89 -6.15
N LYS A 58 -3.40 18.76 -7.02
CA LYS A 58 -3.45 20.20 -6.82
C LYS A 58 -4.87 20.72 -6.68
N SER A 59 -5.81 20.17 -7.46
CA SER A 59 -7.22 20.60 -7.40
C SER A 59 -7.85 20.32 -6.03
N TRP A 60 -7.28 19.45 -5.23
CA TRP A 60 -7.72 19.15 -3.87
C TRP A 60 -6.92 19.91 -2.80
N ASN A 61 -6.11 20.89 -3.21
CA ASN A 61 -5.26 21.68 -2.32
C ASN A 61 -4.24 20.85 -1.52
N ILE A 62 -3.81 19.74 -2.09
CA ILE A 62 -2.74 18.92 -1.49
C ILE A 62 -1.41 19.50 -1.97
N THR A 63 -0.58 19.96 -1.04
CA THR A 63 0.70 20.61 -1.34
C THR A 63 1.91 19.74 -1.07
N GLY A 64 1.74 18.66 -0.29
CA GLY A 64 2.79 17.72 0.01
C GLY A 64 3.19 16.91 -1.22
N LYS A 65 4.43 16.45 -1.23
CA LYS A 65 4.95 15.59 -2.29
C LYS A 65 5.20 14.19 -1.75
N VAL A 66 4.83 13.19 -2.54
CA VAL A 66 5.12 11.80 -2.25
C VAL A 66 6.38 11.40 -3.00
N LYS A 67 7.36 10.85 -2.27
CA LYS A 67 8.54 10.28 -2.90
C LYS A 67 8.22 8.84 -3.28
N GLU A 68 8.21 8.57 -4.57
CA GLU A 68 8.02 7.21 -5.11
C GLU A 68 9.38 6.52 -5.23
N ILE A 69 9.51 5.33 -4.63
CA ILE A 69 10.67 4.47 -4.79
C ILE A 69 10.26 3.37 -5.76
N HIS A 70 10.77 3.44 -6.99
CA HIS A 70 10.35 2.57 -8.08
C HIS A 70 11.34 1.44 -8.36
N TYR A 71 10.82 0.24 -8.60
CA TYR A 71 11.56 -0.93 -9.05
C TYR A 71 11.03 -1.36 -10.41
N ASP A 72 11.91 -1.76 -11.34
CA ASP A 72 11.49 -2.18 -12.68
C ASP A 72 10.67 -3.46 -12.67
N THR A 73 10.92 -4.35 -11.72
CA THR A 73 10.18 -5.61 -11.61
C THR A 73 9.72 -5.86 -10.18
N PHE A 74 8.68 -6.67 -10.06
CA PHE A 74 8.19 -7.12 -8.76
C PHE A 74 9.27 -7.91 -8.00
N ASP A 75 9.99 -8.79 -8.71
CA ASP A 75 11.03 -9.61 -8.11
C ASP A 75 12.15 -8.77 -7.50
N GLU A 76 12.56 -7.71 -8.20
CA GLU A 76 13.57 -6.78 -7.67
C GLU A 76 13.07 -6.07 -6.42
N ALA A 77 11.82 -5.64 -6.41
CA ALA A 77 11.23 -4.98 -5.25
C ALA A 77 11.24 -5.90 -4.03
N ILE A 78 10.76 -7.14 -4.20
CA ILE A 78 10.69 -8.11 -3.10
C ILE A 78 12.09 -8.43 -2.58
N ALA A 79 13.05 -8.68 -3.49
CA ALA A 79 14.42 -8.99 -3.09
C ALA A 79 15.06 -7.87 -2.30
N ASP A 80 14.91 -6.61 -2.73
CA ASP A 80 15.49 -5.46 -2.05
C ASP A 80 14.82 -5.23 -0.69
N LEU A 81 13.50 -5.29 -0.62
CA LEU A 81 12.78 -5.08 0.64
C LEU A 81 13.10 -6.17 1.66
N ARG A 82 13.24 -7.43 1.21
CA ARG A 82 13.68 -8.52 2.10
C ARG A 82 15.10 -8.31 2.59
N SER A 83 16.00 -7.83 1.72
CA SER A 83 17.38 -7.54 2.11
C SER A 83 17.47 -6.47 3.20
N LYS A 84 16.46 -5.61 3.28
CA LYS A 84 16.33 -4.55 4.29
C LYS A 84 15.57 -5.02 5.54
N GLY A 85 15.25 -6.30 5.63
CA GLY A 85 14.58 -6.87 6.79
C GLY A 85 13.09 -6.60 6.87
N LYS A 86 12.44 -6.18 5.77
CA LYS A 86 10.99 -5.90 5.77
C LYS A 86 10.18 -7.19 5.83
N TYR A 87 9.03 -7.12 6.49
CA TYR A 87 8.03 -8.18 6.52
C TYR A 87 6.96 -7.84 5.49
N LEU A 88 6.72 -8.75 4.54
CA LEU A 88 5.90 -8.47 3.36
C LEU A 88 4.53 -9.13 3.47
N ILE A 89 3.48 -8.32 3.47
CA ILE A 89 2.10 -8.78 3.59
C ILE A 89 1.34 -8.40 2.33
N GLY A 90 0.80 -9.40 1.63
CA GLY A 90 0.01 -9.14 0.43
C GLY A 90 -1.48 -9.12 0.68
N THR A 91 -2.20 -8.34 -0.13
CA THR A 91 -3.66 -8.37 -0.14
C THR A 91 -4.15 -9.44 -1.10
N SER A 92 -5.15 -10.21 -0.69
CA SER A 92 -5.69 -11.30 -1.51
C SER A 92 -7.15 -11.57 -1.17
N GLY A 93 -7.96 -11.81 -2.20
CA GLY A 93 -9.34 -12.27 -2.01
C GLY A 93 -9.42 -13.77 -1.71
N ASN A 94 -8.33 -14.51 -1.87
CA ASN A 94 -8.32 -15.98 -1.77
C ASN A 94 -7.85 -16.49 -0.41
N THR A 95 -7.46 -15.62 0.49
CA THR A 95 -7.05 -16.02 1.85
C THR A 95 -8.25 -15.97 2.80
N ASN A 96 -8.19 -16.75 3.87
CA ASN A 96 -9.16 -16.68 4.96
C ASN A 96 -8.70 -15.77 6.09
N LYS A 97 -7.48 -15.25 6.02
CA LYS A 97 -6.90 -14.43 7.08
C LYS A 97 -7.42 -13.00 7.01
N ILE A 98 -8.13 -12.59 8.03
CA ILE A 98 -8.66 -11.22 8.13
C ILE A 98 -7.55 -10.28 8.63
N PHE A 99 -7.43 -9.14 8.00
CA PHE A 99 -6.41 -8.15 8.34
C PHE A 99 -6.43 -7.75 9.82
N TYR A 100 -7.62 -7.60 10.41
CA TYR A 100 -7.74 -7.19 11.83
C TYR A 100 -7.25 -8.22 12.82
N ASP A 101 -7.15 -9.49 12.40
CA ASP A 101 -6.66 -10.60 13.25
C ASP A 101 -5.16 -10.84 13.09
N LEU A 102 -4.49 -9.97 12.35
CA LEU A 102 -3.08 -10.14 12.03
C LEU A 102 -2.20 -9.80 13.24
N ASP A 103 -1.31 -10.73 13.59
CA ASP A 103 -0.25 -10.49 14.56
C ASP A 103 0.94 -9.87 13.83
N LEU A 104 1.24 -8.61 14.14
CA LEU A 104 2.34 -7.92 13.51
C LEU A 104 3.65 -8.25 14.20
N PRO A 105 4.74 -8.54 13.46
CA PRO A 105 6.04 -8.74 14.09
C PRO A 105 6.54 -7.44 14.72
N ASP A 106 7.09 -7.54 15.93
CA ASP A 106 7.57 -6.38 16.66
C ASP A 106 8.95 -5.90 16.18
N ASP A 107 9.71 -6.79 15.57
CA ASP A 107 11.11 -6.58 15.23
C ASP A 107 11.35 -6.24 13.77
N LYS A 108 10.29 -6.13 12.95
CA LYS A 108 10.40 -5.85 11.52
C LYS A 108 9.43 -4.77 11.10
N ASP A 109 9.87 -3.94 10.16
CA ASP A 109 8.97 -3.02 9.49
C ASP A 109 8.16 -3.77 8.43
N ILE A 110 6.88 -3.43 8.34
CA ILE A 110 5.94 -4.10 7.46
C ILE A 110 5.78 -3.29 6.18
N VAL A 111 5.75 -3.97 5.04
CA VAL A 111 5.32 -3.40 3.77
C VAL A 111 4.07 -4.15 3.33
N VAL A 112 2.98 -3.43 3.08
CA VAL A 112 1.77 -4.02 2.52
C VAL A 112 1.84 -3.94 1.01
N VAL A 113 1.65 -5.08 0.36
CA VAL A 113 1.79 -5.24 -1.09
C VAL A 113 0.42 -5.37 -1.73
N PHE A 114 0.14 -4.47 -2.68
CA PHE A 114 -1.11 -4.44 -3.43
C PHE A 114 -0.86 -4.87 -4.88
N GLY A 115 -1.78 -5.63 -5.44
CA GLY A 115 -1.72 -6.03 -6.85
C GLY A 115 -2.31 -5.00 -7.79
N THR A 116 -2.47 -5.40 -9.04
CA THR A 116 -3.08 -4.55 -10.07
C THR A 116 -4.53 -4.22 -9.72
N GLU A 117 -5.02 -3.10 -10.26
CA GLU A 117 -6.40 -2.64 -9.99
C GLU A 117 -7.46 -3.64 -10.47
N THR A 118 -7.15 -4.42 -11.52
CA THR A 118 -8.13 -5.33 -12.13
C THR A 118 -8.02 -6.76 -11.65
N SER A 119 -6.81 -7.24 -11.38
CA SER A 119 -6.56 -8.67 -11.11
C SER A 119 -6.00 -8.96 -9.72
N GLY A 120 -5.52 -7.93 -9.01
CA GLY A 120 -4.82 -8.12 -7.76
C GLY A 120 -3.48 -8.84 -7.96
N LEU A 121 -2.97 -9.44 -6.90
CA LEU A 121 -1.72 -10.22 -6.94
C LEU A 121 -1.98 -11.62 -7.47
N THR A 122 -1.14 -12.09 -8.40
CA THR A 122 -1.17 -13.49 -8.84
C THR A 122 -0.78 -14.42 -7.71
N LEU A 123 -1.17 -15.69 -7.79
CA LEU A 123 -0.78 -16.68 -6.79
C LEU A 123 0.74 -16.81 -6.69
N THR A 124 1.44 -16.78 -7.82
CA THR A 124 2.91 -16.82 -7.83
C THR A 124 3.52 -15.67 -7.04
N LYS A 125 2.99 -14.46 -7.21
CA LYS A 125 3.46 -13.29 -6.46
C LYS A 125 3.12 -13.38 -4.98
N GLN A 126 1.92 -13.87 -4.65
CA GLN A 126 1.52 -14.07 -3.26
C GLN A 126 2.46 -15.04 -2.52
N GLU A 127 2.93 -16.08 -3.20
CA GLU A 127 3.86 -17.05 -2.63
C GLU A 127 5.23 -16.47 -2.30
N MET A 128 5.59 -15.34 -2.90
CA MET A 128 6.84 -14.63 -2.60
C MET A 128 6.77 -13.82 -1.30
N LEU A 129 5.60 -13.65 -0.72
CA LEU A 129 5.35 -12.81 0.45
C LEU A 129 5.31 -13.66 1.72
N ASP A 130 5.40 -12.99 2.88
CA ASP A 130 5.39 -13.69 4.16
C ASP A 130 3.99 -14.15 4.55
N GLU A 131 2.97 -13.37 4.21
CA GLU A 131 1.58 -13.79 4.38
C GLU A 131 0.66 -12.94 3.52
N THR A 132 -0.60 -13.38 3.42
CA THR A 132 -1.66 -12.66 2.73
C THR A 132 -2.83 -12.41 3.66
N ILE A 133 -3.50 -11.29 3.47
CA ILE A 133 -4.65 -10.88 4.26
C ILE A 133 -5.76 -10.34 3.36
N LYS A 134 -6.97 -10.29 3.91
CA LYS A 134 -8.10 -9.64 3.28
C LYS A 134 -8.81 -8.72 4.26
N LEU A 135 -9.51 -7.74 3.72
CA LEU A 135 -10.43 -6.93 4.48
C LEU A 135 -11.79 -7.65 4.57
N PRO A 136 -12.46 -7.60 5.72
CA PRO A 136 -13.80 -8.16 5.81
C PRO A 136 -14.78 -7.33 4.98
N MET A 137 -15.70 -8.01 4.30
CA MET A 137 -16.76 -7.36 3.53
C MET A 137 -17.91 -8.32 3.30
N ASP A 138 -19.10 -7.77 3.06
CA ASP A 138 -20.29 -8.54 2.73
C ASP A 138 -20.25 -8.92 1.25
N LYS A 139 -19.79 -10.12 0.96
CA LYS A 139 -19.63 -10.63 -0.40
C LYS A 139 -20.94 -10.79 -1.16
N SER A 140 -22.09 -10.77 -0.46
CA SER A 140 -23.39 -10.79 -1.12
C SER A 140 -23.74 -9.43 -1.76
N LYS A 141 -23.02 -8.38 -1.40
CA LYS A 141 -23.27 -7.01 -1.85
C LYS A 141 -22.14 -6.41 -2.67
N VAL A 142 -20.90 -6.78 -2.39
CA VAL A 142 -19.73 -6.29 -3.13
C VAL A 142 -18.78 -7.44 -3.40
N ASP A 143 -18.20 -7.47 -4.60
CA ASP A 143 -17.20 -8.48 -4.97
C ASP A 143 -15.82 -8.11 -4.50
N PHE A 144 -15.49 -6.81 -4.52
CA PHE A 144 -14.18 -6.29 -4.15
C PHE A 144 -14.29 -4.81 -3.77
N LEU A 145 -13.27 -4.33 -3.06
CA LEU A 145 -13.09 -2.90 -2.83
C LEU A 145 -12.15 -2.36 -3.90
N THR A 146 -12.40 -1.14 -4.37
CA THR A 146 -11.45 -0.48 -5.27
C THR A 146 -10.13 -0.27 -4.57
N LEU A 147 -9.04 -0.17 -5.34
CA LEU A 147 -7.70 -0.06 -4.77
C LEU A 147 -7.56 1.09 -3.76
N PRO A 148 -7.99 2.33 -4.06
CA PRO A 148 -7.83 3.41 -3.09
C PRO A 148 -8.61 3.19 -1.80
N VAL A 149 -9.77 2.56 -1.86
CA VAL A 149 -10.57 2.27 -0.67
C VAL A 149 -9.86 1.24 0.21
N ALA A 150 -9.35 0.15 -0.39
CA ALA A 150 -8.57 -0.85 0.33
C ALA A 150 -7.31 -0.26 0.95
N VAL A 151 -6.60 0.58 0.20
CA VAL A 151 -5.40 1.27 0.67
C VAL A 151 -5.72 2.14 1.89
N SER A 152 -6.78 2.94 1.81
CA SER A 152 -7.18 3.81 2.93
C SER A 152 -7.49 3.00 4.19
N ALA A 153 -8.27 1.93 4.05
CA ALA A 153 -8.66 1.09 5.18
C ALA A 153 -7.44 0.47 5.87
N ILE A 154 -6.52 -0.08 5.07
CA ILE A 154 -5.34 -0.76 5.61
C ILE A 154 -4.34 0.24 6.17
N ALA A 155 -4.05 1.32 5.44
CA ALA A 155 -3.05 2.30 5.86
C ALA A 155 -3.44 2.98 7.16
N TYR A 156 -4.69 3.41 7.31
CA TYR A 156 -5.15 4.06 8.54
C TYR A 156 -5.16 3.10 9.73
N GLU A 157 -5.53 1.84 9.54
CA GLU A 157 -5.48 0.87 10.64
C GLU A 157 -4.04 0.60 11.10
N LEU A 158 -3.09 0.47 10.18
CA LEU A 158 -1.68 0.32 10.55
C LEU A 158 -1.16 1.57 11.25
N TYR A 159 -1.50 2.75 10.73
CA TYR A 159 -1.11 4.02 11.33
C TYR A 159 -1.62 4.13 12.78
N ARG A 160 -2.87 3.75 13.02
CA ARG A 160 -3.46 3.72 14.35
C ARG A 160 -2.69 2.76 15.26
N LYS A 161 -2.47 1.53 14.80
CA LYS A 161 -1.74 0.51 15.58
C LYS A 161 -0.34 0.97 15.94
N TYR A 162 0.36 1.61 15.01
CA TYR A 162 1.74 2.03 15.22
C TYR A 162 1.88 3.20 16.18
N ASN A 163 0.91 4.10 16.21
CA ASN A 163 1.12 5.41 16.82
C ASN A 163 0.12 5.79 17.92
N PHE A 164 -1.01 5.10 18.03
CA PHE A 164 -2.10 5.48 18.93
C PHE A 164 -2.61 4.35 19.83
N GLU A 165 -2.08 3.18 19.69
CA GLU A 165 -2.46 2.04 20.49
C GLU A 165 -1.63 1.92 21.76
#